data_9ef670f516651b4099fac6245dfdc4ce
#
_entry.id   9ef670f516651b4099fac6245dfdc4ce
#
_cell.length_a   1.000
_cell.length_b   1.000
_cell.length_c   1.000
_cell.angle_alpha   90.00
_cell.angle_beta   90.00
_cell.angle_gamma   90.00
#
_symmetry.space_group_name_H-M   'P 1'
#
loop_
_entity.id
_entity.type
_entity.pdbx_description
1 polymer ?
#
loop_
_entity_poly.entity_id
_entity_poly.type
_entity_poly.pdbx_seq_one_letter_code
_entity_poly.pdbx_strand_id
1 'polypeptide(L)'
;MHNALNSTDKTKITLLKTLLLLVTVVWVSSCQDIQRPERPKDLIPEDKMVEVLIDVHLFNAAKNVNRLPLQQTGMTPSQFVYEKHNIDSLQFEKSNAYYGSDINTYERIHSRVKAFLDNKKTEIDTLIAREKRRQDSIKFAQDSIKLEKIFKETDEPAVLQMVKPVKSDTLN
;
A
#
# COMPACT_ATOMS: atom_id res chain seq x y z
N MET A 1 37.53 -25.88 -53.45
CA MET A 1 37.92 -25.06 -52.29
C MET A 1 36.77 -24.47 -51.50
N HIS A 2 35.49 -24.69 -51.85
CA HIS A 2 34.34 -24.10 -51.16
C HIS A 2 33.85 -24.85 -49.90
N ASN A 3 34.27 -26.11 -49.67
CA ASN A 3 33.76 -26.96 -48.59
C ASN A 3 34.51 -26.82 -47.25
N ALA A 4 35.71 -26.23 -47.23
CA ALA A 4 36.52 -26.09 -46.00
C ALA A 4 36.05 -24.92 -45.13
N LEU A 5 35.50 -23.86 -45.72
CA LEU A 5 35.03 -22.69 -45.00
C LEU A 5 33.71 -22.96 -44.24
N ASN A 6 32.92 -23.89 -44.71
CA ASN A 6 31.63 -24.24 -44.07
C ASN A 6 31.78 -25.20 -42.87
N SER A 7 32.88 -25.91 -42.76
CA SER A 7 33.19 -26.81 -41.64
C SER A 7 33.64 -26.05 -40.39
N THR A 8 34.48 -25.01 -40.54
CA THR A 8 34.97 -24.19 -39.43
C THR A 8 33.89 -23.33 -38.81
N ASP A 9 32.93 -22.86 -39.58
CA ASP A 9 31.80 -22.10 -39.03
C ASP A 9 30.82 -22.98 -38.27
N LYS A 10 30.56 -24.20 -38.73
CA LYS A 10 29.72 -25.18 -38.01
C LYS A 10 30.34 -25.56 -36.68
N THR A 11 31.63 -25.77 -36.59
CA THR A 11 32.34 -26.07 -35.31
C THR A 11 32.29 -24.89 -34.34
N LYS A 12 32.48 -23.67 -34.81
CA LYS A 12 32.36 -22.46 -33.97
C LYS A 12 30.90 -22.28 -33.41
N ILE A 13 29.89 -22.48 -34.24
CA ILE A 13 28.49 -22.41 -33.83
C ILE A 13 28.17 -23.49 -32.80
N THR A 14 28.71 -24.70 -32.99
CA THR A 14 28.49 -25.79 -32.02
C THR A 14 29.18 -25.51 -30.70
N LEU A 15 30.43 -25.01 -30.73
CA LEU A 15 31.13 -24.58 -29.52
C LEU A 15 30.41 -23.45 -28.78
N LEU A 16 29.89 -22.46 -29.51
CA LEU A 16 29.11 -21.38 -28.92
C LEU A 16 27.81 -21.88 -28.25
N LYS A 17 27.11 -22.80 -28.88
CA LYS A 17 25.90 -23.44 -28.31
C LYS A 17 26.21 -24.25 -27.05
N THR A 18 27.29 -25.03 -27.04
CA THR A 18 27.70 -25.80 -25.87
C THR A 18 28.15 -24.88 -24.72
N LEU A 19 28.87 -23.80 -25.02
CA LEU A 19 29.26 -22.81 -24.03
C LEU A 19 28.00 -22.10 -23.43
N LEU A 20 27.04 -21.72 -24.26
CA LEU A 20 25.80 -21.10 -23.82
C LEU A 20 25.01 -22.06 -22.92
N LEU A 21 24.94 -23.34 -23.28
CA LEU A 21 24.26 -24.37 -22.51
C LEU A 21 24.93 -24.59 -21.14
N LEU A 22 26.28 -24.62 -21.10
CA LEU A 22 27.03 -24.69 -19.85
C LEU A 22 26.76 -23.50 -18.94
N VAL A 23 26.72 -22.27 -19.47
CA VAL A 23 26.43 -21.06 -18.74
C VAL A 23 25.02 -21.12 -18.17
N THR A 24 24.03 -21.57 -18.95
CA THR A 24 22.63 -21.70 -18.45
C THR A 24 22.50 -22.72 -17.32
N VAL A 25 23.21 -23.85 -17.39
CA VAL A 25 23.23 -24.86 -16.32
C VAL A 25 23.80 -24.30 -15.02
N VAL A 26 24.89 -23.53 -15.09
CA VAL A 26 25.49 -22.89 -13.89
C VAL A 26 24.54 -21.88 -13.25
N TRP A 27 23.80 -21.12 -14.04
CA TRP A 27 22.82 -20.17 -13.52
C TRP A 27 21.63 -20.86 -12.81
N VAL A 28 21.16 -21.98 -13.29
CA VAL A 28 20.07 -22.74 -12.68
C VAL A 28 20.50 -23.41 -11.37
N SER A 29 21.76 -23.80 -11.24
CA SER A 29 22.27 -24.44 -10.02
C SER A 29 22.56 -23.47 -8.87
N SER A 30 22.56 -22.15 -9.10
CA SER A 30 22.92 -21.15 -8.10
C SER A 30 21.85 -20.86 -7.03
N CYS A 31 20.67 -21.42 -7.14
CA CYS A 31 19.52 -21.05 -6.27
C CYS A 31 19.18 -22.08 -5.19
N GLN A 32 20.06 -22.96 -4.74
CA GLN A 32 19.63 -24.17 -4.01
C GLN A 32 19.97 -24.27 -2.53
N ASP A 33 20.49 -23.28 -1.85
CA ASP A 33 20.77 -23.45 -0.40
C ASP A 33 20.28 -22.23 0.41
N ILE A 34 18.95 -22.11 0.58
CA ILE A 34 18.39 -21.25 1.62
C ILE A 34 18.44 -22.05 2.92
N GLN A 35 19.57 -21.97 3.64
CA GLN A 35 19.67 -22.51 4.98
C GLN A 35 18.61 -21.81 5.84
N ARG A 36 17.69 -22.59 6.41
CA ARG A 36 16.71 -22.07 7.37
C ARG A 36 17.48 -21.55 8.58
N PRO A 37 17.29 -20.29 8.98
CA PRO A 37 17.94 -19.78 10.18
C PRO A 37 17.48 -20.56 11.40
N GLU A 38 18.39 -20.78 12.34
CA GLU A 38 18.02 -21.38 13.64
C GLU A 38 17.00 -20.51 14.35
N ARG A 39 16.11 -21.15 15.11
CA ARG A 39 15.13 -20.44 15.93
C ARG A 39 15.83 -19.54 16.96
N PRO A 40 15.64 -18.22 16.91
CA PRO A 40 16.22 -17.31 17.89
C PRO A 40 15.75 -17.65 19.32
N LYS A 41 16.63 -17.48 20.31
CA LYS A 41 16.26 -17.68 21.73
C LYS A 41 15.24 -16.65 22.20
N ASP A 42 15.31 -15.46 21.66
CA ASP A 42 14.49 -14.29 21.91
C ASP A 42 13.46 -14.06 20.79
N LEU A 43 13.00 -15.14 20.14
CA LEU A 43 12.02 -15.05 19.05
C LEU A 43 10.79 -14.26 19.48
N ILE A 44 10.44 -13.21 18.72
CA ILE A 44 9.20 -12.46 18.92
C ILE A 44 8.02 -13.42 18.68
N PRO A 45 7.07 -13.57 19.62
CA PRO A 45 5.89 -14.41 19.42
C PRO A 45 5.10 -13.97 18.18
N GLU A 46 4.48 -14.92 17.47
CA GLU A 46 3.78 -14.64 16.21
C GLU A 46 2.73 -13.54 16.32
N ASP A 47 1.92 -13.54 17.40
CA ASP A 47 0.91 -12.51 17.64
C ASP A 47 1.55 -11.13 17.79
N LYS A 48 2.61 -11.04 18.55
CA LYS A 48 3.37 -9.80 18.73
C LYS A 48 4.06 -9.37 17.43
N MET A 49 4.53 -10.30 16.61
CA MET A 49 5.12 -10.00 15.31
C MET A 49 4.08 -9.38 14.36
N VAL A 50 2.84 -9.85 14.39
CA VAL A 50 1.71 -9.24 13.64
C VAL A 50 1.50 -7.80 14.08
N GLU A 51 1.46 -7.52 15.39
CA GLU A 51 1.28 -6.16 15.92
C GLU A 51 2.44 -5.22 15.52
N VAL A 52 3.67 -5.70 15.63
CA VAL A 52 4.87 -4.97 15.21
C VAL A 52 4.79 -4.60 13.73
N LEU A 53 4.44 -5.55 12.87
CA LEU A 53 4.32 -5.31 11.43
C LEU A 53 3.17 -4.35 11.09
N ILE A 54 2.03 -4.42 11.79
CA ILE A 54 0.94 -3.46 11.65
C ILE A 54 1.45 -2.05 11.93
N ASP A 55 2.14 -1.84 13.05
CA ASP A 55 2.67 -0.53 13.42
C ASP A 55 3.72 -0.03 12.42
N VAL A 56 4.58 -0.90 11.90
CA VAL A 56 5.52 -0.55 10.82
C VAL A 56 4.78 -0.03 9.59
N HIS A 57 3.72 -0.72 9.16
CA HIS A 57 2.93 -0.29 8.00
C HIS A 57 2.19 1.02 8.25
N LEU A 58 1.55 1.18 9.41
CA LEU A 58 0.84 2.41 9.78
C LEU A 58 1.79 3.60 9.86
N PHE A 59 2.95 3.42 10.45
CA PHE A 59 3.94 4.48 10.57
C PHE A 59 4.53 4.90 9.21
N ASN A 60 4.81 3.94 8.34
CA ASN A 60 5.25 4.21 6.98
C ASN A 60 4.17 4.94 6.17
N ALA A 61 2.90 4.60 6.35
CA ALA A 61 1.80 5.32 5.73
C ALA A 61 1.70 6.76 6.25
N ALA A 62 1.78 6.97 7.57
CA ALA A 62 1.74 8.28 8.20
C ALA A 62 2.90 9.19 7.74
N LYS A 63 4.11 8.65 7.58
CA LYS A 63 5.28 9.37 7.05
C LYS A 63 5.03 9.94 5.66
N ASN A 64 4.27 9.24 4.83
CA ASN A 64 3.97 9.67 3.46
C ASN A 64 2.91 10.79 3.41
N VAL A 65 2.03 10.87 4.41
CA VAL A 65 0.94 11.86 4.47
C VAL A 65 1.40 13.16 5.14
N ASN A 66 2.08 13.06 6.29
CA ASN A 66 2.53 14.24 7.03
C ASN A 66 3.88 13.98 7.72
N ARG A 67 4.94 14.55 7.17
CA ARG A 67 6.30 14.40 7.69
C ARG A 67 6.62 15.30 8.90
N LEU A 68 5.91 16.42 9.05
CA LEU A 68 6.27 17.45 10.03
C LEU A 68 6.21 17.00 11.49
N PRO A 69 5.13 16.32 11.97
CA PRO A 69 5.09 15.87 13.36
C PRO A 69 6.18 14.86 13.71
N LEU A 70 6.53 13.99 12.75
CA LEU A 70 7.56 12.95 12.91
C LEU A 70 8.97 13.52 12.96
N GLN A 71 9.24 14.58 12.18
CA GLN A 71 10.53 15.26 12.20
C GLN A 71 10.77 16.00 13.52
N GLN A 72 9.70 16.51 14.16
CA GLN A 72 9.79 17.21 15.43
C GLN A 72 10.15 16.30 16.61
N THR A 73 9.82 15.01 16.54
CA THR A 73 10.18 14.03 17.59
C THR A 73 11.62 13.55 17.50
N GLY A 74 12.31 13.75 16.37
CA GLY A 74 13.65 13.25 16.13
C GLY A 74 13.74 11.71 16.05
N MET A 75 12.61 10.99 16.19
CA MET A 75 12.57 9.53 16.18
C MET A 75 12.39 8.99 14.76
N THR A 76 13.08 7.92 14.45
CA THR A 76 12.82 7.16 13.24
C THR A 76 11.57 6.27 13.42
N PRO A 77 10.86 5.91 12.34
CA PRO A 77 9.76 4.94 12.40
C PRO A 77 10.11 3.66 13.13
N SER A 78 11.28 3.12 12.84
CA SER A 78 11.77 1.88 13.43
C SER A 78 11.99 2.02 14.95
N GLN A 79 12.63 3.12 15.39
CA GLN A 79 12.84 3.38 16.82
C GLN A 79 11.52 3.43 17.58
N PHE A 80 10.52 4.16 17.07
CA PHE A 80 9.20 4.23 17.70
C PHE A 80 8.57 2.85 17.86
N VAL A 81 8.60 2.01 16.80
CA VAL A 81 8.01 0.67 16.85
C VAL A 81 8.77 -0.22 17.85
N TYR A 82 10.10 -0.16 17.84
CA TYR A 82 10.90 -0.99 18.74
C TYR A 82 10.68 -0.61 20.20
N GLU A 83 10.64 0.67 20.52
CA GLU A 83 10.34 1.16 21.88
C GLU A 83 8.92 0.78 22.32
N LYS A 84 7.92 1.01 21.45
CA LYS A 84 6.52 0.68 21.74
C LYS A 84 6.33 -0.81 22.09
N HIS A 85 7.02 -1.67 21.36
CA HIS A 85 6.89 -3.13 21.54
C HIS A 85 7.94 -3.72 22.48
N ASN A 86 8.82 -2.90 23.06
CA ASN A 86 9.92 -3.34 23.91
C ASN A 86 10.71 -4.50 23.27
N ILE A 87 11.18 -4.25 22.04
CA ILE A 87 12.04 -5.12 21.23
C ILE A 87 13.23 -4.32 20.73
N ASP A 88 14.32 -5.00 20.38
CA ASP A 88 15.43 -4.37 19.69
C ASP A 88 15.48 -4.73 18.21
N SER A 89 16.32 -4.00 17.46
CA SER A 89 16.45 -4.19 16.03
C SER A 89 16.97 -5.58 15.64
N LEU A 90 17.88 -6.12 16.43
CA LEU A 90 18.49 -7.44 16.17
C LEU A 90 17.48 -8.55 16.42
N GLN A 91 16.70 -8.43 17.51
CA GLN A 91 15.60 -9.35 17.82
C GLN A 91 14.56 -9.36 16.69
N PHE A 92 14.18 -8.16 16.19
CA PHE A 92 13.26 -8.04 15.06
C PHE A 92 13.84 -8.68 13.79
N GLU A 93 15.08 -8.35 13.42
CA GLU A 93 15.75 -8.90 12.24
C GLU A 93 15.80 -10.42 12.25
N LYS A 94 16.27 -11.02 13.36
CA LYS A 94 16.34 -12.47 13.52
C LYS A 94 14.98 -13.14 13.47
N SER A 95 13.98 -12.55 14.13
CA SER A 95 12.61 -13.07 14.13
C SER A 95 11.99 -13.00 12.74
N ASN A 96 12.20 -11.90 12.03
CA ASN A 96 11.72 -11.72 10.66
C ASN A 96 12.37 -12.71 9.70
N ALA A 97 13.68 -12.93 9.80
CA ALA A 97 14.39 -13.92 9.00
C ALA A 97 13.89 -15.36 9.30
N TYR A 98 13.67 -15.68 10.57
CA TYR A 98 13.14 -16.97 10.96
C TYR A 98 11.74 -17.22 10.39
N TYR A 99 10.80 -16.30 10.57
CA TYR A 99 9.46 -16.43 10.02
C TYR A 99 9.45 -16.41 8.47
N GLY A 100 10.30 -15.61 7.85
CA GLY A 100 10.44 -15.56 6.39
C GLY A 100 11.00 -16.84 5.76
N SER A 101 11.65 -17.70 6.55
CA SER A 101 12.16 -18.99 6.08
C SER A 101 11.09 -20.10 6.00
N ASP A 102 9.93 -19.91 6.64
CA ASP A 102 8.77 -20.80 6.57
C ASP A 102 7.59 -20.09 5.89
N ILE A 103 7.33 -20.46 4.64
CA ILE A 103 6.31 -19.83 3.80
C ILE A 103 4.91 -19.85 4.44
N ASN A 104 4.55 -20.93 5.13
CA ASN A 104 3.23 -21.04 5.74
C ASN A 104 3.06 -20.08 6.92
N THR A 105 4.08 -19.97 7.77
CA THR A 105 4.07 -19.02 8.89
C THR A 105 4.13 -17.57 8.38
N TYR A 106 4.96 -17.32 7.37
CA TYR A 106 5.04 -16.01 6.71
C TYR A 106 3.69 -15.56 6.16
N GLU A 107 3.03 -16.41 5.36
CA GLU A 107 1.71 -16.11 4.79
C GLU A 107 0.64 -15.90 5.86
N ARG A 108 0.66 -16.69 6.94
CA ARG A 108 -0.29 -16.54 8.05
C ARG A 108 -0.12 -15.19 8.74
N ILE A 109 1.11 -14.79 9.06
CA ILE A 109 1.42 -13.50 9.68
C ILE A 109 0.97 -12.36 8.76
N HIS A 110 1.39 -12.37 7.50
CA HIS A 110 1.07 -11.29 6.55
C HIS A 110 -0.42 -11.21 6.20
N SER A 111 -1.12 -12.33 6.14
CA SER A 111 -2.58 -12.35 5.96
C SER A 111 -3.31 -11.69 7.12
N ARG A 112 -2.86 -11.91 8.35
CA ARG A 112 -3.43 -11.24 9.55
C ARG A 112 -3.15 -9.74 9.54
N VAL A 113 -1.94 -9.33 9.19
CA VAL A 113 -1.58 -7.92 9.03
C VAL A 113 -2.47 -7.26 7.97
N LYS A 114 -2.59 -7.89 6.81
CA LYS A 114 -3.43 -7.39 5.71
C LYS A 114 -4.89 -7.25 6.13
N ALA A 115 -5.47 -8.27 6.75
CA ALA A 115 -6.86 -8.25 7.20
C ALA A 115 -7.11 -7.11 8.19
N PHE A 116 -6.19 -6.86 9.13
CA PHE A 116 -6.29 -5.73 10.06
C PHE A 116 -6.28 -4.39 9.32
N LEU A 117 -5.33 -4.19 8.41
CA LEU A 117 -5.20 -2.94 7.65
C LEU A 117 -6.39 -2.68 6.73
N ASP A 118 -6.92 -3.71 6.07
CA ASP A 118 -8.11 -3.62 5.21
C ASP A 118 -9.35 -3.23 6.04
N ASN A 119 -9.53 -3.82 7.23
CA ASN A 119 -10.61 -3.48 8.14
C ASN A 119 -10.50 -2.01 8.61
N LYS A 120 -9.30 -1.57 8.99
CA LYS A 120 -9.07 -0.18 9.40
C LYS A 120 -9.29 0.81 8.27
N LYS A 121 -8.88 0.47 7.07
CA LYS A 121 -9.17 1.28 5.88
C LYS A 121 -10.67 1.43 5.68
N THR A 122 -11.44 0.35 5.72
CA THR A 122 -12.91 0.37 5.56
C THR A 122 -13.59 1.21 6.64
N GLU A 123 -13.14 1.11 7.89
CA GLU A 123 -13.62 1.92 9.00
C GLU A 123 -13.40 3.42 8.72
N ILE A 124 -12.19 3.80 8.33
CA ILE A 124 -11.83 5.19 8.02
C ILE A 124 -12.62 5.71 6.81
N ASP A 125 -12.73 4.95 5.73
CA ASP A 125 -13.49 5.32 4.54
C ASP A 125 -14.97 5.58 4.88
N THR A 126 -15.55 4.77 5.76
CA THR A 126 -16.92 4.96 6.26
C THR A 126 -17.08 6.23 7.10
N LEU A 127 -16.09 6.54 7.95
CA LEU A 127 -16.09 7.77 8.76
C LEU A 127 -15.99 9.01 7.87
N ILE A 128 -15.09 9.00 6.89
CA ILE A 128 -14.92 10.08 5.91
C ILE A 128 -16.22 10.31 5.12
N ALA A 129 -16.86 9.24 4.64
CA ALA A 129 -18.10 9.34 3.90
C ALA A 129 -19.26 9.88 4.76
N ARG A 130 -19.30 9.54 6.08
CA ARG A 130 -20.27 10.07 7.03
C ARG A 130 -20.03 11.56 7.27
N GLU A 131 -18.79 11.95 7.50
CA GLU A 131 -18.44 13.34 7.76
C GLU A 131 -18.72 14.21 6.53
N LYS A 132 -18.41 13.75 5.34
CA LYS A 132 -18.72 14.44 4.09
C LYS A 132 -20.25 14.68 3.97
N ARG A 133 -21.05 13.65 4.18
CA ARG A 133 -22.52 13.80 4.16
C ARG A 133 -23.04 14.82 5.18
N ARG A 134 -22.45 14.82 6.38
CA ARG A 134 -22.78 15.80 7.42
C ARG A 134 -22.44 17.22 6.97
N GLN A 135 -21.27 17.44 6.40
CA GLN A 135 -20.86 18.75 5.89
C GLN A 135 -21.72 19.22 4.73
N ASP A 136 -22.06 18.33 3.78
CA ASP A 136 -22.97 18.64 2.67
C ASP A 136 -24.35 19.04 3.18
N SER A 137 -24.89 18.37 4.20
CA SER A 137 -26.16 18.72 4.83
C SER A 137 -26.14 20.08 5.52
N ILE A 138 -25.04 20.39 6.23
CA ILE A 138 -24.86 21.70 6.88
C ILE A 138 -24.79 22.82 5.83
N LYS A 139 -24.03 22.60 4.77
CA LYS A 139 -23.90 23.55 3.66
C LYS A 139 -25.27 23.80 3.01
N PHE A 140 -26.02 22.77 2.71
CA PHE A 140 -27.36 22.89 2.15
C PHE A 140 -28.31 23.70 3.05
N ALA A 141 -28.30 23.45 4.37
CA ALA A 141 -29.08 24.20 5.34
C ALA A 141 -28.66 25.70 5.37
N GLN A 142 -27.36 25.98 5.35
CA GLN A 142 -26.85 27.36 5.32
C GLN A 142 -27.24 28.09 4.05
N ASP A 143 -27.13 27.44 2.88
CA ASP A 143 -27.52 28.00 1.60
C ASP A 143 -29.05 28.27 1.55
N SER A 144 -29.86 27.39 2.12
CA SER A 144 -31.31 27.58 2.23
C SER A 144 -31.68 28.79 3.11
N ILE A 145 -31.04 28.96 4.26
CA ILE A 145 -31.22 30.12 5.16
C ILE A 145 -30.80 31.41 4.47
N LYS A 146 -29.67 31.38 3.70
CA LYS A 146 -29.19 32.54 2.96
C LYS A 146 -30.18 32.95 1.86
N LEU A 147 -30.76 31.99 1.15
CA LEU A 147 -31.79 32.25 0.14
C LEU A 147 -33.04 32.85 0.78
N GLU A 148 -33.51 32.31 1.92
CA GLU A 148 -34.67 32.85 2.63
C GLU A 148 -34.45 34.29 3.10
N LYS A 149 -33.25 34.65 3.56
CA LYS A 149 -32.92 36.03 3.92
C LYS A 149 -32.95 36.96 2.71
N ILE A 150 -32.39 36.55 1.58
CA ILE A 150 -32.41 37.33 0.34
C ILE A 150 -33.85 37.55 -0.13
N PHE A 151 -34.71 36.53 -0.04
CA PHE A 151 -36.15 36.68 -0.38
C PHE A 151 -36.90 37.64 0.54
N LYS A 152 -36.53 37.71 1.82
CA LYS A 152 -37.14 38.63 2.78
C LYS A 152 -36.64 40.07 2.64
N GLU A 153 -35.41 40.26 2.17
CA GLU A 153 -34.86 41.63 1.92
C GLU A 153 -35.27 42.22 0.57
N THR A 154 -35.69 41.36 -0.36
CA THR A 154 -36.09 41.79 -1.71
C THR A 154 -37.61 41.96 -1.73
N ASP A 155 -38.10 43.10 -1.26
CA ASP A 155 -39.51 43.49 -1.28
C ASP A 155 -39.99 43.87 -2.71
N GLU A 156 -39.50 43.24 -3.75
CA GLU A 156 -39.79 43.57 -5.15
C GLU A 156 -40.20 42.32 -5.94
N PRO A 157 -41.33 42.42 -6.72
CA PRO A 157 -41.89 41.28 -7.50
C PRO A 157 -41.06 40.87 -8.73
N ALA A 158 -39.80 41.33 -8.87
CA ALA A 158 -38.95 41.09 -10.01
C ALA A 158 -38.37 39.65 -10.13
N VAL A 159 -38.42 38.87 -9.04
CA VAL A 159 -37.84 37.51 -9.03
C VAL A 159 -38.70 36.48 -9.75
N LEU A 160 -40.00 36.74 -9.91
CA LEU A 160 -40.91 35.83 -10.63
C LEU A 160 -40.70 35.80 -12.15
N GLN A 161 -39.93 36.77 -12.73
CA GLN A 161 -39.63 36.79 -14.16
C GLN A 161 -38.41 35.99 -14.58
N MET A 162 -37.57 35.51 -13.64
CA MET A 162 -36.37 34.74 -13.95
C MET A 162 -36.61 33.21 -14.07
N VAL A 163 -37.75 32.71 -13.62
CA VAL A 163 -38.06 31.28 -13.80
C VAL A 163 -38.95 31.17 -15.05
N LYS A 164 -38.31 31.27 -16.24
CA LYS A 164 -38.96 30.81 -17.48
C LYS A 164 -39.11 29.30 -17.41
N PRO A 165 -40.31 28.74 -17.58
CA PRO A 165 -40.45 27.30 -17.67
C PRO A 165 -39.69 26.80 -18.90
N VAL A 166 -38.82 25.82 -18.67
CA VAL A 166 -38.18 25.09 -19.76
C VAL A 166 -39.29 24.45 -20.56
N LYS A 167 -39.50 24.90 -21.80
CA LYS A 167 -40.38 24.24 -22.74
C LYS A 167 -39.88 22.83 -22.96
N SER A 168 -40.69 21.86 -22.58
CA SER A 168 -40.53 20.48 -22.98
C SER A 168 -40.77 20.42 -24.49
N ASP A 169 -39.70 20.38 -25.29
CA ASP A 169 -39.83 20.01 -26.69
C ASP A 169 -40.19 18.52 -26.74
N THR A 170 -41.44 18.32 -27.09
CA THR A 170 -42.02 17.03 -27.44
C THR A 170 -41.26 16.44 -28.61
N LEU A 171 -40.71 15.28 -28.38
CA LEU A 171 -40.24 14.35 -29.41
C LEU A 171 -41.43 13.99 -30.33
N ASN A 172 -41.25 14.27 -31.63
CA ASN A 172 -41.92 13.62 -32.72
C ASN A 172 -40.91 12.82 -33.54
#